data_80b7161ac5027efc5d39667e9ec48d7d
#
_entry.id   80b7161ac5027efc5d39667e9ec48d7d
#
_cell.length_a   1.000
_cell.length_b   1.000
_cell.length_c   1.000
_cell.angle_alpha   90.00
_cell.angle_beta   90.00
_cell.angle_gamma   90.00
#
_symmetry.space_group_name_H-M   'P 1'
#
loop_
_entity.id
_entity.type
_entity.pdbx_description
1 polymer ?
#
loop_
_entity_poly.entity_id
_entity_poly.type
_entity_poly.pdbx_seq_one_letter_code
_entity_poly.pdbx_strand_id
1 'polypeptide(L)'
;FTEAPACKSRVGDAREELSKLMATLRANPPTVRYRDAGSGEWREDVLTAGDIAGMVRMYAYMPVIATLLPVLIHDANQGQYENLAALSRMMQGELKDAMAMGMQMSVVCSEDADSMVAREEDAGTLLGNAMTEAMAAMCRVWPKGDMPADFHRPLATDVPALVLEGEFDPVTQPRYGADVVKSLKNGLLLVLRGQGHNVIGAGCMPKLLA
;
A
#
# COMPACT_ATOMS: atom_id res chain seq x y z
N PHE A 1 12.62 -8.96 9.59
CA PHE A 1 13.92 -8.48 9.10
C PHE A 1 14.82 -7.96 10.23
N THR A 2 14.29 -7.11 11.11
CA THR A 2 15.03 -6.56 12.26
C THR A 2 15.45 -7.62 13.29
N GLU A 3 14.79 -8.76 13.34
CA GLU A 3 15.05 -9.88 14.24
C GLU A 3 16.06 -10.89 13.68
N ALA A 4 16.43 -10.79 12.39
CA ALA A 4 17.40 -11.67 11.75
C ALA A 4 18.81 -11.05 11.80
N PRO A 5 19.73 -11.54 12.68
CA PRO A 5 21.04 -10.94 12.86
C PRO A 5 21.86 -10.80 11.57
N ALA A 6 21.78 -11.80 10.68
CA ALA A 6 22.48 -11.79 9.40
C ALA A 6 21.98 -10.68 8.46
N CYS A 7 20.69 -10.37 8.47
CA CYS A 7 20.13 -9.26 7.70
C CYS A 7 20.54 -7.92 8.29
N LYS A 8 20.40 -7.77 9.60
CA LYS A 8 20.77 -6.55 10.32
C LYS A 8 22.26 -6.20 10.18
N SER A 9 23.15 -7.19 10.22
CA SER A 9 24.58 -6.97 10.04
C SER A 9 24.96 -6.50 8.63
N ARG A 10 24.12 -6.83 7.63
CA ARG A 10 24.40 -6.50 6.21
C ARG A 10 23.80 -5.17 5.78
N VAL A 11 22.57 -4.86 6.20
CA VAL A 11 21.80 -3.71 5.71
C VAL A 11 21.43 -2.71 6.82
N GLY A 12 21.87 -2.93 8.04
CA GLY A 12 21.55 -2.05 9.16
C GLY A 12 20.11 -2.20 9.67
N ASP A 13 19.62 -1.20 10.39
CA ASP A 13 18.22 -1.11 10.78
C ASP A 13 17.38 -0.58 9.63
N ALA A 14 16.45 -1.39 9.14
CA ALA A 14 15.66 -1.07 7.95
C ALA A 14 14.81 0.20 8.13
N ARG A 15 14.38 0.53 9.35
CA ARG A 15 13.60 1.74 9.64
C ARG A 15 14.49 2.98 9.60
N GLU A 16 15.67 2.90 10.19
CA GLU A 16 16.66 3.98 10.15
C GLU A 16 17.14 4.26 8.72
N GLU A 17 17.43 3.19 7.96
CA GLU A 17 17.84 3.28 6.56
C GLU A 17 16.74 3.93 5.69
N LEU A 18 15.47 3.56 5.88
CA LEU A 18 14.35 4.20 5.18
C LEU A 18 14.23 5.67 5.58
N SER A 19 14.32 5.99 6.86
CA SER A 19 14.22 7.37 7.34
C SER A 19 15.31 8.26 6.75
N LYS A 20 16.54 7.74 6.67
CA LYS A 20 17.70 8.41 6.08
C LYS A 20 17.48 8.67 4.59
N LEU A 21 17.04 7.64 3.83
CA LEU A 21 16.74 7.78 2.41
C LEU A 21 15.66 8.83 2.17
N MET A 22 14.56 8.76 2.93
CA MET A 22 13.45 9.71 2.80
C MET A 22 13.89 11.15 3.09
N ALA A 23 14.74 11.38 4.08
CA ALA A 23 15.30 12.70 4.37
C ALA A 23 16.17 13.21 3.21
N THR A 24 17.03 12.35 2.67
CA THR A 24 17.88 12.67 1.51
C THR A 24 17.05 13.05 0.29
N LEU A 25 16.04 12.25 -0.06
CA LEU A 25 15.19 12.49 -1.23
C LEU A 25 14.29 13.72 -1.09
N ARG A 26 13.89 14.07 0.13
CA ARG A 26 13.14 15.31 0.39
C ARG A 26 14.01 16.55 0.25
N ALA A 27 15.27 16.47 0.68
CA ALA A 27 16.20 17.60 0.62
C ALA A 27 16.76 17.82 -0.80
N ASN A 28 17.11 16.75 -1.49
CA ASN A 28 17.77 16.82 -2.80
C ASN A 28 17.45 15.54 -3.62
N PRO A 29 16.30 15.50 -4.32
CA PRO A 29 15.94 14.36 -5.13
C PRO A 29 16.91 14.18 -6.31
N PRO A 30 17.59 13.03 -6.44
CA PRO A 30 18.56 12.79 -7.50
C PRO A 30 17.87 12.53 -8.85
N THR A 31 18.53 12.97 -9.93
CA THR A 31 18.25 12.46 -11.28
C THR A 31 18.95 11.11 -11.42
N VAL A 32 18.19 10.07 -11.76
CA VAL A 32 18.68 8.69 -11.81
C VAL A 32 18.50 8.14 -13.22
N ARG A 33 19.58 7.60 -13.76
CA ARG A 33 19.54 6.84 -15.00
C ARG A 33 19.31 5.36 -14.67
N TYR A 34 18.25 4.79 -15.20
CA TYR A 34 17.86 3.40 -14.95
C TYR A 34 17.45 2.69 -16.23
N ARG A 35 17.38 1.37 -16.17
CA ARG A 35 16.89 0.55 -17.27
C ARG A 35 15.41 0.27 -17.06
N ASP A 36 14.57 0.69 -18.01
CA ASP A 36 13.13 0.43 -17.98
C ASP A 36 12.86 -1.08 -18.08
N ALA A 37 12.11 -1.63 -17.13
CA ALA A 37 11.90 -3.07 -17.02
C ALA A 37 11.03 -3.63 -18.16
N GLY A 38 10.14 -2.82 -18.75
CA GLY A 38 9.25 -3.26 -19.84
C GLY A 38 9.92 -3.21 -21.20
N SER A 39 10.61 -2.11 -21.52
CA SER A 39 11.25 -1.91 -22.84
C SER A 39 12.73 -2.29 -22.90
N GLY A 40 13.40 -2.35 -21.76
CA GLY A 40 14.85 -2.53 -21.67
C GLY A 40 15.65 -1.27 -22.10
N GLU A 41 14.99 -0.17 -22.37
CA GLU A 41 15.63 1.09 -22.73
C GLU A 41 16.20 1.83 -21.52
N TRP A 42 17.25 2.62 -21.75
CA TRP A 42 17.75 3.54 -20.73
C TRP A 42 16.85 4.77 -20.65
N ARG A 43 16.41 5.07 -19.43
CA ARG A 43 15.64 6.27 -19.09
C ARG A 43 16.32 7.06 -17.99
N GLU A 44 15.93 8.30 -17.85
CA GLU A 44 16.43 9.20 -16.83
C GLU A 44 15.25 9.99 -16.22
N ASP A 45 15.09 9.89 -14.90
CA ASP A 45 14.02 10.55 -14.16
C ASP A 45 14.50 11.05 -12.80
N VAL A 46 13.79 12.01 -12.24
CA VAL A 46 13.97 12.44 -10.86
C VAL A 46 13.32 11.41 -9.93
N LEU A 47 14.09 10.87 -8.99
CA LEU A 47 13.59 9.96 -7.96
C LEU A 47 13.19 10.75 -6.72
N THR A 48 11.89 10.78 -6.42
CA THR A 48 11.33 11.57 -5.32
C THR A 48 11.05 10.73 -4.08
N ALA A 49 10.93 11.39 -2.93
CA ALA A 49 10.46 10.73 -1.70
C ALA A 49 9.04 10.16 -1.85
N GLY A 50 8.18 10.80 -2.65
CA GLY A 50 6.83 10.30 -2.96
C GLY A 50 6.85 8.98 -3.73
N ASP A 51 7.77 8.82 -4.68
CA ASP A 51 7.94 7.56 -5.43
C ASP A 51 8.28 6.41 -4.48
N ILE A 52 9.17 6.64 -3.52
CA ILE A 52 9.59 5.62 -2.56
C ILE A 52 8.50 5.34 -1.54
N ALA A 53 7.81 6.35 -1.04
CA ALA A 53 6.67 6.16 -0.14
C ALA A 53 5.56 5.31 -0.79
N GLY A 54 5.23 5.59 -2.05
CA GLY A 54 4.29 4.80 -2.84
C GLY A 54 4.76 3.36 -3.05
N MET A 55 6.03 3.17 -3.39
CA MET A 55 6.61 1.83 -3.58
C MET A 55 6.60 1.01 -2.28
N VAL A 56 7.03 1.59 -1.16
CA VAL A 56 7.01 0.90 0.14
C VAL A 56 5.57 0.51 0.51
N ARG A 57 4.61 1.40 0.30
CA ARG A 57 3.19 1.11 0.52
C ARG A 57 2.72 -0.08 -0.32
N MET A 58 3.01 -0.08 -1.61
CA MET A 58 2.56 -1.15 -2.53
C MET A 58 3.24 -2.49 -2.24
N TYR A 59 4.54 -2.48 -1.92
CA TYR A 59 5.26 -3.71 -1.57
C TYR A 59 4.76 -4.31 -0.24
N ALA A 60 4.25 -3.47 0.68
CA ALA A 60 3.65 -3.96 1.93
C ALA A 60 2.40 -4.83 1.71
N TYR A 61 1.73 -4.74 0.55
CA TYR A 61 0.62 -5.66 0.19
C TYR A 61 1.07 -7.12 0.07
N MET A 62 2.34 -7.33 -0.29
CA MET A 62 2.91 -8.66 -0.51
C MET A 62 4.18 -8.85 0.34
N PRO A 63 4.11 -9.49 1.51
CA PRO A 63 5.24 -9.63 2.42
C PRO A 63 6.49 -10.24 1.79
N VAL A 64 6.34 -11.16 0.84
CA VAL A 64 7.48 -11.77 0.11
C VAL A 64 8.25 -10.70 -0.68
N ILE A 65 7.53 -9.79 -1.37
CA ILE A 65 8.16 -8.71 -2.15
C ILE A 65 8.73 -7.64 -1.22
N ALA A 66 8.06 -7.35 -0.10
CA ALA A 66 8.53 -6.42 0.90
C ALA A 66 9.92 -6.79 1.48
N THR A 67 10.31 -8.08 1.42
CA THR A 67 11.64 -8.50 1.87
C THR A 67 12.79 -7.93 1.04
N LEU A 68 12.53 -7.44 -0.17
CA LEU A 68 13.54 -6.81 -1.03
C LEU A 68 13.83 -5.37 -0.61
N LEU A 69 12.87 -4.68 0.04
CA LEU A 69 12.98 -3.27 0.37
C LEU A 69 14.23 -2.90 1.18
N PRO A 70 14.61 -3.64 2.24
CA PRO A 70 15.78 -3.27 3.03
C PRO A 70 17.08 -3.24 2.23
N VAL A 71 17.25 -4.16 1.28
CA VAL A 71 18.45 -4.22 0.42
C VAL A 71 18.43 -3.04 -0.56
N LEU A 72 17.32 -2.80 -1.24
CA LEU A 72 17.17 -1.70 -2.20
C LEU A 72 17.37 -0.33 -1.55
N ILE A 73 16.86 -0.15 -0.33
CA ILE A 73 16.99 1.09 0.44
C ILE A 73 18.44 1.29 0.88
N HIS A 74 19.09 0.21 1.35
CA HIS A 74 20.50 0.26 1.73
C HIS A 74 21.39 0.65 0.55
N ASP A 75 21.23 0.00 -0.61
CA ASP A 75 21.97 0.31 -1.83
C ASP A 75 21.77 1.77 -2.26
N ALA A 76 20.53 2.26 -2.20
CA ALA A 76 20.22 3.66 -2.50
C ALA A 76 20.91 4.63 -1.53
N ASN A 77 21.02 4.30 -0.25
CA ASN A 77 21.78 5.08 0.73
C ASN A 77 23.29 5.07 0.49
N GLN A 78 23.79 4.14 -0.33
CA GLN A 78 25.17 4.11 -0.84
C GLN A 78 25.32 4.82 -2.21
N GLY A 79 24.24 5.46 -2.70
CA GLY A 79 24.22 6.19 -3.99
C GLY A 79 23.83 5.31 -5.19
N GLN A 80 23.46 4.06 -5.00
CA GLN A 80 23.05 3.13 -6.05
C GLN A 80 21.52 3.13 -6.18
N TYR A 81 21.01 4.12 -6.91
CA TYR A 81 19.55 4.35 -7.01
C TYR A 81 18.87 3.61 -8.17
N GLU A 82 19.62 3.01 -9.11
CA GLU A 82 19.11 2.52 -10.39
C GLU A 82 18.03 1.45 -10.22
N ASN A 83 18.27 0.46 -9.36
CA ASN A 83 17.33 -0.63 -9.11
C ASN A 83 16.05 -0.13 -8.43
N LEU A 84 16.21 0.78 -7.46
CA LEU A 84 15.09 1.38 -6.75
C LEU A 84 14.22 2.21 -7.69
N ALA A 85 14.84 3.01 -8.56
CA ALA A 85 14.15 3.80 -9.57
C ALA A 85 13.42 2.92 -10.59
N ALA A 86 14.09 1.90 -11.15
CA ALA A 86 13.50 0.98 -12.12
C ALA A 86 12.26 0.27 -11.57
N LEU A 87 12.34 -0.27 -10.35
CA LEU A 87 11.24 -0.97 -9.71
C LEU A 87 10.09 -0.03 -9.33
N SER A 88 10.39 1.20 -8.88
CA SER A 88 9.37 2.20 -8.60
C SER A 88 8.58 2.56 -9.86
N ARG A 89 9.25 2.77 -11.00
CA ARG A 89 8.58 3.10 -12.28
C ARG A 89 7.79 1.93 -12.85
N MET A 90 8.34 0.72 -12.78
CA MET A 90 7.62 -0.50 -13.18
C MET A 90 6.31 -0.64 -12.42
N MET A 91 6.34 -0.53 -11.10
CA MET A 91 5.16 -0.64 -10.26
C MET A 91 4.12 0.45 -10.57
N GLN A 92 4.55 1.70 -10.80
CA GLN A 92 3.63 2.78 -11.17
C GLN A 92 2.94 2.52 -12.51
N GLY A 93 3.66 1.96 -13.48
CA GLY A 93 3.11 1.55 -14.77
C GLY A 93 2.06 0.45 -14.61
N GLU A 94 2.40 -0.64 -13.94
CA GLU A 94 1.49 -1.76 -13.69
C GLU A 94 0.21 -1.31 -12.95
N LEU A 95 0.35 -0.46 -11.94
CA LEU A 95 -0.80 0.05 -11.18
C LEU A 95 -1.73 0.89 -12.07
N LYS A 96 -1.17 1.76 -12.91
CA LYS A 96 -1.94 2.58 -13.84
C LYS A 96 -2.73 1.73 -14.84
N ASP A 97 -2.14 0.64 -15.35
CA ASP A 97 -2.77 -0.22 -16.33
C ASP A 97 -3.80 -1.18 -15.70
N ALA A 98 -3.59 -1.56 -14.42
CA ALA A 98 -4.48 -2.46 -13.70
C ALA A 98 -5.72 -1.77 -13.10
N MET A 99 -5.72 -0.44 -12.95
CA MET A 99 -6.78 0.27 -12.24
C MET A 99 -7.71 1.05 -13.17
N ALA A 100 -9.02 0.81 -13.04
CA ALA A 100 -10.05 1.64 -13.63
C ALA A 100 -10.23 2.93 -12.82
N MET A 101 -9.30 3.89 -12.98
CA MET A 101 -9.21 5.11 -12.16
C MET A 101 -10.52 5.89 -12.10
N GLY A 102 -11.26 6.00 -13.22
CA GLY A 102 -12.56 6.68 -13.26
C GLY A 102 -13.59 6.02 -12.34
N MET A 103 -13.67 4.68 -12.37
CA MET A 103 -14.56 3.93 -11.49
C MET A 103 -14.14 4.08 -10.03
N GLN A 104 -12.84 3.96 -9.72
CA GLN A 104 -12.34 4.17 -8.37
C GLN A 104 -12.70 5.55 -7.84
N MET A 105 -12.51 6.60 -8.63
CA MET A 105 -12.85 7.96 -8.22
C MET A 105 -14.36 8.13 -8.00
N SER A 106 -15.19 7.54 -8.83
CA SER A 106 -16.66 7.61 -8.68
C SER A 106 -17.11 6.95 -7.39
N VAL A 107 -16.57 5.76 -7.07
CA VAL A 107 -16.85 5.04 -5.80
C VAL A 107 -16.36 5.86 -4.62
N VAL A 108 -15.07 6.13 -4.55
CA VAL A 108 -14.46 6.80 -3.41
C VAL A 108 -15.05 8.19 -3.15
N CYS A 109 -15.32 8.97 -4.21
CA CYS A 109 -15.88 10.30 -4.02
C CYS A 109 -17.35 10.30 -3.62
N SER A 110 -18.11 9.24 -3.97
CA SER A 110 -19.50 9.10 -3.54
C SER A 110 -19.61 8.55 -2.11
N GLU A 111 -18.76 7.61 -1.76
CA GLU A 111 -18.87 6.84 -0.50
C GLU A 111 -18.07 7.46 0.64
N ASP A 112 -16.84 7.94 0.39
CA ASP A 112 -15.86 8.23 1.44
C ASP A 112 -15.42 9.70 1.51
N ALA A 113 -15.81 10.56 0.55
CA ALA A 113 -15.28 11.92 0.44
C ALA A 113 -15.43 12.74 1.73
N ASP A 114 -16.53 12.58 2.44
CA ASP A 114 -16.83 13.34 3.65
C ASP A 114 -15.98 12.89 4.87
N SER A 115 -15.39 11.69 4.80
CA SER A 115 -14.48 11.15 5.83
C SER A 115 -13.00 11.41 5.53
N MET A 116 -12.66 11.95 4.34
CA MET A 116 -11.30 12.24 3.93
C MET A 116 -10.76 13.53 4.57
N VAL A 117 -10.35 13.41 5.81
CA VAL A 117 -9.79 14.50 6.58
C VAL A 117 -8.32 14.24 6.87
N ALA A 118 -7.47 15.23 6.56
CA ALA A 118 -6.07 15.20 6.97
C ALA A 118 -5.97 15.19 8.51
N ARG A 119 -5.12 14.33 9.06
CA ARG A 119 -4.93 14.18 10.50
C ARG A 119 -3.53 14.63 10.89
N GLU A 120 -3.44 15.30 12.03
CA GLU A 120 -2.15 15.79 12.54
C GLU A 120 -1.19 14.62 12.87
N GLU A 121 -1.73 13.53 13.42
CA GLU A 121 -0.96 12.32 13.73
C GLU A 121 -0.33 11.63 12.51
N ASP A 122 -0.90 11.83 11.32
CA ASP A 122 -0.40 11.23 10.08
C ASP A 122 0.74 12.04 9.45
N ALA A 123 0.89 13.32 9.80
CA ALA A 123 1.85 14.23 9.17
C ALA A 123 3.32 13.74 9.28
N GLY A 124 3.66 13.04 10.37
CA GLY A 124 5.01 12.46 10.59
C GLY A 124 5.22 11.06 10.01
N THR A 125 4.19 10.46 9.40
CA THR A 125 4.29 9.11 8.83
C THR A 125 4.95 9.11 7.45
N LEU A 126 5.27 7.91 6.94
CA LEU A 126 5.89 7.75 5.62
C LEU A 126 5.07 8.40 4.49
N LEU A 127 3.75 8.21 4.51
CA LEU A 127 2.81 8.73 3.49
C LEU A 127 2.33 10.14 3.82
N GLY A 128 2.35 10.53 5.09
CA GLY A 128 1.76 11.80 5.53
C GLY A 128 0.29 11.90 5.13
N ASN A 129 -0.17 13.11 4.89
CA ASN A 129 -1.53 13.40 4.44
C ASN A 129 -1.67 13.59 2.92
N ALA A 130 -0.58 13.52 2.16
CA ALA A 130 -0.56 13.92 0.75
C ALA A 130 -1.58 13.15 -0.11
N MET A 131 -1.75 11.86 0.12
CA MET A 131 -2.72 11.05 -0.63
C MET A 131 -4.16 11.40 -0.25
N THR A 132 -4.46 11.56 1.03
CA THR A 132 -5.79 11.97 1.53
C THR A 132 -6.17 13.34 0.99
N GLU A 133 -5.25 14.31 1.05
CA GLU A 133 -5.45 15.67 0.53
C GLU A 133 -5.67 15.69 -0.98
N ALA A 134 -4.88 14.91 -1.74
CA ALA A 134 -5.04 14.79 -3.19
C ALA A 134 -6.38 14.17 -3.57
N MET A 135 -6.79 13.09 -2.91
CA MET A 135 -8.10 12.46 -3.13
C MET A 135 -9.24 13.40 -2.76
N ALA A 136 -9.19 14.04 -1.61
CA ALA A 136 -10.18 15.04 -1.19
C ALA A 136 -10.27 16.20 -2.19
N ALA A 137 -9.12 16.67 -2.74
CA ALA A 137 -9.10 17.70 -3.77
C ALA A 137 -9.79 17.26 -5.07
N MET A 138 -9.53 16.03 -5.52
CA MET A 138 -10.21 15.46 -6.68
C MET A 138 -11.71 15.29 -6.44
N CYS A 139 -12.12 14.82 -5.27
CA CYS A 139 -13.54 14.63 -4.95
C CYS A 139 -14.34 15.93 -4.83
N ARG A 140 -13.70 17.09 -4.74
CA ARG A 140 -14.39 18.38 -4.82
C ARG A 140 -14.93 18.71 -6.21
N VAL A 141 -14.33 18.14 -7.25
CA VAL A 141 -14.70 18.40 -8.66
C VAL A 141 -15.23 17.17 -9.39
N TRP A 142 -15.08 15.98 -8.77
CA TRP A 142 -15.55 14.72 -9.36
C TRP A 142 -17.07 14.57 -9.17
N PRO A 143 -17.80 14.08 -10.18
CA PRO A 143 -19.23 13.78 -10.02
C PRO A 143 -19.46 12.75 -8.91
N LYS A 144 -20.44 13.02 -8.05
CA LYS A 144 -20.83 12.14 -6.96
C LYS A 144 -22.18 11.50 -7.24
N GLY A 145 -22.33 10.23 -6.87
CA GLY A 145 -23.60 9.54 -6.82
C GLY A 145 -24.34 9.78 -5.51
N ASP A 146 -25.64 9.53 -5.50
CA ASP A 146 -26.44 9.56 -4.28
C ASP A 146 -26.24 8.27 -3.48
N MET A 147 -25.88 8.39 -2.22
CA MET A 147 -25.70 7.26 -1.31
C MET A 147 -26.90 7.11 -0.39
N PRO A 148 -27.40 5.87 -0.14
CA PRO A 148 -28.44 5.65 0.86
C PRO A 148 -28.00 6.16 2.25
N ALA A 149 -28.93 6.72 3.02
CA ALA A 149 -28.64 7.27 4.34
C ALA A 149 -28.09 6.23 5.36
N ASP A 150 -28.32 4.95 5.09
CA ASP A 150 -27.86 3.82 5.90
C ASP A 150 -26.66 3.06 5.30
N PHE A 151 -26.03 3.60 4.26
CA PHE A 151 -24.92 2.95 3.56
C PHE A 151 -23.77 2.55 4.51
N HIS A 152 -23.43 3.37 5.48
CA HIS A 152 -22.37 3.12 6.46
C HIS A 152 -22.83 2.32 7.70
N ARG A 153 -24.08 1.86 7.74
CA ARG A 153 -24.54 1.02 8.86
C ARG A 153 -23.95 -0.39 8.73
N PRO A 154 -23.46 -0.97 9.84
CA PRO A 154 -23.00 -2.36 9.82
C PRO A 154 -24.11 -3.29 9.33
N LEU A 155 -23.78 -4.15 8.37
CA LEU A 155 -24.70 -5.17 7.88
C LEU A 155 -24.97 -6.19 8.98
N ALA A 156 -26.24 -6.37 9.35
CA ALA A 156 -26.69 -7.41 10.24
C ALA A 156 -27.47 -8.47 9.44
N THR A 157 -26.99 -9.71 9.42
CA THR A 157 -27.59 -10.79 8.64
C THR A 157 -27.32 -12.16 9.28
N ASP A 158 -28.21 -13.13 9.00
CA ASP A 158 -28.06 -14.54 9.36
C ASP A 158 -27.39 -15.35 8.25
N VAL A 159 -27.09 -14.73 7.10
CA VAL A 159 -26.38 -15.40 6.00
C VAL A 159 -24.98 -15.76 6.48
N PRO A 160 -24.53 -17.02 6.28
CA PRO A 160 -23.14 -17.38 6.58
C PRO A 160 -22.17 -16.52 5.81
N ALA A 161 -21.19 -15.96 6.49
CA ALA A 161 -20.18 -15.09 5.90
C ALA A 161 -18.78 -15.48 6.37
N LEU A 162 -17.85 -15.53 5.43
CA LEU A 162 -16.44 -15.78 5.70
C LEU A 162 -15.65 -14.51 5.41
N VAL A 163 -14.99 -13.96 6.43
CA VAL A 163 -14.08 -12.81 6.34
C VAL A 163 -12.65 -13.33 6.37
N LEU A 164 -11.87 -12.97 5.34
CA LEU A 164 -10.50 -13.43 5.13
C LEU A 164 -9.55 -12.26 5.20
N GLU A 165 -8.58 -12.33 6.12
CA GLU A 165 -7.61 -11.26 6.35
C GLU A 165 -6.18 -11.79 6.34
N GLY A 166 -5.23 -10.97 5.90
CA GLY A 166 -3.81 -11.23 6.08
C GLY A 166 -3.28 -10.57 7.34
N GLU A 167 -2.44 -11.27 8.11
CA GLU A 167 -1.85 -10.75 9.36
C GLU A 167 -1.14 -9.40 9.16
N PHE A 168 -0.46 -9.23 8.02
CA PHE A 168 0.31 -8.03 7.66
C PHE A 168 -0.38 -7.17 6.60
N ASP A 169 -1.70 -7.27 6.48
CA ASP A 169 -2.44 -6.44 5.54
C ASP A 169 -2.31 -4.94 5.92
N PRO A 170 -1.73 -4.09 5.05
CA PRO A 170 -1.54 -2.68 5.35
C PRO A 170 -2.79 -1.84 5.09
N VAL A 171 -3.83 -2.40 4.50
CA VAL A 171 -5.03 -1.68 4.03
C VAL A 171 -6.25 -2.08 4.83
N THR A 172 -6.66 -3.35 4.70
CA THR A 172 -7.75 -3.95 5.45
C THR A 172 -7.17 -4.80 6.58
N GLN A 173 -6.74 -4.13 7.64
CA GLN A 173 -6.11 -4.79 8.77
C GLN A 173 -7.09 -5.74 9.49
N PRO A 174 -6.62 -6.86 10.09
CA PRO A 174 -7.47 -7.86 10.76
C PRO A 174 -8.46 -7.30 11.79
N ARG A 175 -8.16 -6.13 12.38
CA ARG A 175 -9.07 -5.43 13.29
C ARG A 175 -10.37 -5.00 12.61
N TYR A 176 -10.33 -4.64 11.32
CA TYR A 176 -11.54 -4.26 10.57
C TYR A 176 -12.41 -5.49 10.29
N GLY A 177 -11.80 -6.62 9.90
CA GLY A 177 -12.51 -7.89 9.77
C GLY A 177 -13.13 -8.33 11.08
N ALA A 178 -12.41 -8.14 12.21
CA ALA A 178 -12.94 -8.42 13.55
C ALA A 178 -14.14 -7.51 13.91
N ASP A 179 -14.15 -6.27 13.44
CA ASP A 179 -15.30 -5.38 13.65
C ASP A 179 -16.49 -5.79 12.77
N VAL A 180 -16.26 -6.15 11.51
CA VAL A 180 -17.31 -6.60 10.59
C VAL A 180 -18.03 -7.83 11.11
N VAL A 181 -17.34 -8.86 11.61
CA VAL A 181 -17.99 -10.08 12.07
C VAL A 181 -18.84 -9.90 13.33
N LYS A 182 -18.68 -8.81 14.09
CA LYS A 182 -19.52 -8.53 15.29
C LYS A 182 -21.00 -8.40 14.97
N SER A 183 -21.34 -7.93 13.76
CA SER A 183 -22.72 -7.75 13.31
C SER A 183 -23.27 -8.93 12.49
N LEU A 184 -22.42 -9.92 12.17
CA LEU A 184 -22.77 -11.08 11.37
C LEU A 184 -23.01 -12.29 12.27
N LYS A 185 -24.26 -12.73 12.41
CA LYS A 185 -24.63 -13.82 13.32
C LYS A 185 -23.90 -15.14 13.01
N ASN A 186 -23.68 -15.45 11.73
CA ASN A 186 -22.97 -16.63 11.26
C ASN A 186 -21.66 -16.23 10.55
N GLY A 187 -21.01 -15.16 11.04
CA GLY A 187 -19.73 -14.68 10.52
C GLY A 187 -18.54 -15.46 11.10
N LEU A 188 -17.56 -15.77 10.26
CA LEU A 188 -16.29 -16.37 10.66
C LEU A 188 -15.15 -15.50 10.12
N LEU A 189 -14.23 -15.11 11.00
CA LEU A 189 -12.98 -14.45 10.62
C LEU A 189 -11.83 -15.45 10.58
N LEU A 190 -11.11 -15.52 9.47
CA LEU A 190 -9.84 -16.24 9.35
C LEU A 190 -8.72 -15.24 9.05
N VAL A 191 -7.70 -15.21 9.92
CA VAL A 191 -6.50 -14.41 9.72
C VAL A 191 -5.36 -15.34 9.31
N LEU A 192 -4.82 -15.16 8.11
CA LEU A 192 -3.73 -15.95 7.57
C LEU A 192 -2.39 -15.35 8.00
N ARG A 193 -1.62 -16.10 8.79
CA ARG A 193 -0.31 -15.68 9.31
C ARG A 193 0.69 -15.46 8.18
N GLY A 194 1.49 -14.41 8.31
CA GLY A 194 2.55 -14.07 7.36
C GLY A 194 2.06 -13.58 6.00
N GLN A 195 0.74 -13.41 5.81
CA GLN A 195 0.16 -12.95 4.56
C GLN A 195 -0.17 -11.45 4.62
N GLY A 196 -0.15 -10.81 3.45
CA GLY A 196 -0.55 -9.43 3.27
C GLY A 196 -1.96 -9.32 2.70
N HIS A 197 -2.15 -8.33 1.80
CA HIS A 197 -3.46 -8.07 1.19
C HIS A 197 -3.84 -9.15 0.18
N ASN A 198 -5.12 -9.55 0.19
CA ASN A 198 -5.70 -10.55 -0.71
C ASN A 198 -5.16 -11.98 -0.50
N VAL A 199 -5.74 -12.69 0.44
CA VAL A 199 -5.32 -14.03 0.84
C VAL A 199 -6.03 -15.18 0.10
N ILE A 200 -6.94 -14.88 -0.83
CA ILE A 200 -7.71 -15.90 -1.59
C ILE A 200 -6.79 -16.89 -2.31
N GLY A 201 -5.68 -16.41 -2.86
CA GLY A 201 -4.69 -17.24 -3.55
C GLY A 201 -3.66 -17.91 -2.65
N ALA A 202 -3.68 -17.67 -1.34
CA ALA A 202 -2.62 -18.12 -0.43
C ALA A 202 -2.81 -19.57 0.03
N GLY A 203 -1.74 -20.37 -0.09
CA GLY A 203 -1.69 -21.73 0.46
C GLY A 203 -2.81 -22.65 -0.04
N CYS A 204 -3.64 -23.16 0.89
CA CYS A 204 -4.77 -24.04 0.57
C CYS A 204 -6.10 -23.30 0.34
N MET A 205 -6.14 -21.97 0.45
CA MET A 205 -7.38 -21.19 0.31
C MET A 205 -8.14 -21.47 -0.98
N PRO A 206 -7.50 -21.54 -2.18
CA PRO A 206 -8.22 -21.86 -3.41
C PRO A 206 -8.99 -23.18 -3.36
N LYS A 207 -8.48 -24.18 -2.62
CA LYS A 207 -9.13 -25.48 -2.45
C LYS A 207 -10.25 -25.45 -1.43
N LEU A 208 -10.17 -24.55 -0.44
CA LEU A 208 -11.22 -24.40 0.59
C LEU A 208 -12.41 -23.60 0.08
N LEU A 209 -12.20 -22.77 -0.94
CA LEU A 209 -13.22 -21.89 -1.53
C LEU A 209 -13.88 -22.48 -2.80
N ALA A 210 -13.32 -23.55 -3.37
CA ALA A 210 -13.89 -24.28 -4.50
C ALA A 210 -14.95 -25.28 -4.04
#